data_c7e57a06fab712577079fc4d5af209db
#
_entry.id   c7e57a06fab712577079fc4d5af209db
#
_cell.length_a   1.000
_cell.length_b   1.000
_cell.length_c   1.000
_cell.angle_alpha   90.00
_cell.angle_beta   90.00
_cell.angle_gamma   90.00
#
_symmetry.space_group_name_H-M   'P 1'
#
loop_
_entity.id
_entity.type
_entity.pdbx_description
1 polymer ?
#
loop_
_entity_poly.entity_id
_entity_poly.type
_entity_poly.pdbx_seq_one_letter_code
_entity_poly.pdbx_strand_id
1 'polypeptide(L)'
;MAPGLNQNAIALQIEAVRPEVPLLYQLDDTLLKLIQKKAKGLQTVSSRAYRAPVEITAGGAINQFNPDGGNLGRGSALKTDVLLINQFYFNFAVEYTALAEIATDEKEKAVENYVTRQMTRMMEQFRSGIEAILAYGDSSGTLDTVVSVAGQVVTVNNANQFFDNQIIQVFTAAGALLGVFQVLTADAIANTLTADPTTPLPGGMGTGNVLSVNGCVGPSVASSSLAGINTLQLASNVGNYFGIQRSAYPGRLSTPFIAGNNSFITPQRGRALINLVRTAMGIESPDASKFVWHFNVDQEAAIENIGLIVSTIIQNQLKGDASEDMLKKTPPKTFGGRPIFANIHAQPGRIDGLPTEHWFRAEIQPLDFYEVNAQTLFPIYGNDGGLAASFITYLWWGWNICSDNVRAGVYSTGNGIPTGYFGK
;
A
#
# COMPACT_ATOMS: atom_id res chain seq x y z
N MET A 1 -5.49 30.40 -11.86
CA MET A 1 -6.22 29.17 -12.18
C MET A 1 -5.98 28.88 -13.66
N ALA A 2 -5.30 27.79 -13.98
CA ALA A 2 -4.95 27.48 -15.37
C ALA A 2 -6.18 26.91 -16.09
N PRO A 3 -6.64 27.53 -17.19
CA PRO A 3 -7.74 27.02 -18.00
C PRO A 3 -7.36 25.78 -18.85
N GLY A 4 -6.16 25.26 -18.69
CA GLY A 4 -5.58 24.28 -19.61
C GLY A 4 -6.15 22.87 -19.57
N LEU A 5 -6.67 22.42 -18.43
CA LEU A 5 -7.14 21.03 -18.29
C LEU A 5 -8.40 20.73 -19.13
N ASN A 6 -9.27 21.69 -19.31
CA ASN A 6 -10.55 21.48 -19.97
C ASN A 6 -10.48 21.61 -21.50
N GLN A 7 -9.55 22.42 -22.02
CA GLN A 7 -9.32 22.48 -23.46
C GLN A 7 -8.79 21.17 -24.02
N ASN A 8 -7.94 20.47 -23.27
CA ASN A 8 -7.43 19.15 -23.66
C ASN A 8 -8.51 18.07 -23.62
N ALA A 9 -9.45 18.12 -22.68
CA ALA A 9 -10.57 17.19 -22.62
C ALA A 9 -11.55 17.40 -23.79
N ILE A 10 -11.84 18.64 -24.15
CA ILE A 10 -12.67 18.99 -25.31
C ILE A 10 -11.96 18.62 -26.62
N ALA A 11 -10.65 18.83 -26.73
CA ALA A 11 -9.85 18.44 -27.89
C ALA A 11 -9.86 16.91 -28.09
N LEU A 12 -9.75 16.14 -27.01
CA LEU A 12 -9.87 14.67 -27.05
C LEU A 12 -11.25 14.18 -27.53
N GLN A 13 -12.30 14.96 -27.30
CA GLN A 13 -13.65 14.62 -27.77
C GLN A 13 -13.85 15.01 -29.23
N ILE A 14 -13.25 16.12 -29.68
CA ILE A 14 -13.31 16.57 -31.07
C ILE A 14 -12.46 15.67 -31.99
N GLU A 15 -11.35 15.13 -31.48
CA GLU A 15 -10.53 14.12 -32.18
C GLU A 15 -11.12 12.71 -32.16
N ALA A 16 -12.34 12.54 -31.73
CA ALA A 16 -13.00 11.27 -31.43
C ALA A 16 -13.24 10.36 -32.64
N VAL A 17 -12.17 9.86 -33.22
CA VAL A 17 -12.19 8.76 -34.21
C VAL A 17 -11.61 7.47 -33.60
N ARG A 18 -11.18 7.47 -32.31
CA ARG A 18 -10.57 6.30 -31.68
C ARG A 18 -11.52 5.69 -30.65
N PRO A 19 -11.87 4.40 -30.79
CA PRO A 19 -12.78 3.71 -29.87
C PRO A 19 -12.21 3.50 -28.47
N GLU A 20 -10.88 3.67 -28.30
CA GLU A 20 -10.22 3.49 -26.99
C GLU A 20 -9.14 4.56 -26.79
N VAL A 21 -9.17 5.21 -25.64
CA VAL A 21 -8.11 6.14 -25.19
C VAL A 21 -7.14 5.35 -24.32
N PRO A 22 -5.85 5.24 -24.68
CA PRO A 22 -4.88 4.55 -23.87
C PRO A 22 -4.65 5.26 -22.53
N LEU A 23 -4.45 4.48 -21.47
CA LEU A 23 -4.12 4.99 -20.14
C LEU A 23 -2.60 5.15 -20.03
N LEU A 24 -2.16 6.29 -19.55
CA LEU A 24 -0.74 6.61 -19.32
C LEU A 24 -0.40 6.70 -17.83
N TYR A 25 -1.32 6.37 -16.94
CA TYR A 25 -1.12 6.41 -15.50
C TYR A 25 -1.28 5.02 -14.86
N GLN A 26 -0.76 4.90 -13.65
CA GLN A 26 -0.70 3.63 -12.92
C GLN A 26 -2.05 3.29 -12.29
N LEU A 27 -2.44 2.01 -12.34
CA LEU A 27 -3.70 1.48 -11.81
C LEU A 27 -3.50 0.20 -11.00
N ASP A 28 -2.39 0.04 -10.30
CA ASP A 28 -2.16 -1.15 -9.47
C ASP A 28 -2.99 -1.07 -8.17
N ASP A 29 -3.80 -2.09 -7.89
CA ASP A 29 -4.61 -2.24 -6.68
C ASP A 29 -4.60 -3.69 -6.16
N THR A 30 -3.53 -4.41 -6.43
CA THR A 30 -3.40 -5.85 -6.17
C THR A 30 -3.47 -6.19 -4.68
N LEU A 31 -2.75 -5.46 -3.83
CA LEU A 31 -2.74 -5.66 -2.38
C LEU A 31 -4.12 -5.38 -1.77
N LEU A 32 -4.77 -4.32 -2.23
CA LEU A 32 -6.11 -3.94 -1.77
C LEU A 32 -7.15 -5.03 -2.06
N LYS A 33 -7.03 -5.73 -3.19
CA LYS A 33 -7.89 -6.86 -3.56
C LYS A 33 -7.68 -8.09 -2.70
N LEU A 34 -6.46 -8.31 -2.21
CA LEU A 34 -6.12 -9.43 -1.32
C LEU A 34 -6.70 -9.27 0.09
N ILE A 35 -6.91 -8.04 0.54
CA ILE A 35 -7.38 -7.74 1.90
C ILE A 35 -8.90 -7.71 1.92
N GLN A 36 -9.49 -8.70 2.59
CA GLN A 36 -10.94 -8.84 2.66
C GLN A 36 -11.55 -7.99 3.79
N LYS A 37 -12.77 -7.53 3.58
CA LYS A 37 -13.57 -6.90 4.63
C LYS A 37 -13.98 -7.94 5.67
N LYS A 38 -13.68 -7.71 6.95
CA LYS A 38 -14.12 -8.58 8.04
C LYS A 38 -15.57 -8.24 8.42
N ALA A 39 -16.45 -9.20 8.20
CA ALA A 39 -17.89 -9.03 8.47
C ALA A 39 -18.29 -9.37 9.90
N LYS A 40 -17.49 -10.17 10.63
CA LYS A 40 -17.83 -10.69 11.98
C LYS A 40 -16.69 -10.46 12.97
N GLY A 41 -17.04 -10.29 14.26
CA GLY A 41 -16.07 -10.15 15.34
C GLY A 41 -15.52 -8.73 15.54
N LEU A 42 -16.01 -7.74 14.82
CA LEU A 42 -15.74 -6.33 15.05
C LEU A 42 -16.91 -5.69 15.80
N GLN A 43 -16.62 -5.01 16.89
CA GLN A 43 -17.60 -4.23 17.64
C GLN A 43 -17.38 -2.74 17.35
N THR A 44 -18.41 -2.06 16.86
CA THR A 44 -18.37 -0.61 16.66
C THR A 44 -18.39 0.08 18.02
N VAL A 45 -17.41 0.93 18.27
CA VAL A 45 -17.31 1.75 19.49
C VAL A 45 -17.86 3.15 19.25
N SER A 46 -17.57 3.68 18.06
CA SER A 46 -18.00 5.00 17.61
C SER A 46 -17.94 5.03 16.08
N SER A 47 -18.36 6.16 15.48
CA SER A 47 -18.16 6.40 14.05
C SER A 47 -16.68 6.43 13.61
N ARG A 48 -15.73 6.35 14.55
CA ARG A 48 -14.29 6.49 14.27
C ARG A 48 -13.45 5.30 14.72
N ALA A 49 -14.03 4.28 15.38
CA ALA A 49 -13.25 3.17 15.89
C ALA A 49 -14.03 1.85 15.98
N TYR A 50 -13.32 0.76 15.72
CA TYR A 50 -13.75 -0.61 16.00
C TYR A 50 -12.93 -1.21 17.13
N ARG A 51 -13.52 -2.17 17.83
CA ARG A 51 -12.83 -3.08 18.77
C ARG A 51 -12.82 -4.49 18.20
N ALA A 52 -11.62 -5.13 18.26
CA ALA A 52 -11.45 -6.53 17.91
C ALA A 52 -10.79 -7.26 19.09
N PRO A 53 -11.46 -8.22 19.77
CA PRO A 53 -10.83 -9.01 20.81
C PRO A 53 -9.77 -9.94 20.22
N VAL A 54 -8.64 -10.09 20.91
CA VAL A 54 -7.56 -11.01 20.57
C VAL A 54 -7.14 -11.82 21.77
N GLU A 55 -6.85 -13.11 21.54
CA GLU A 55 -6.28 -13.99 22.54
C GLU A 55 -4.75 -13.96 22.44
N ILE A 56 -4.10 -13.59 23.53
CA ILE A 56 -2.63 -13.50 23.59
C ILE A 56 -2.01 -14.83 24.02
N THR A 57 -2.60 -15.48 25.03
CA THR A 57 -2.15 -16.80 25.52
C THR A 57 -3.33 -17.63 26.00
N ALA A 58 -3.31 -18.91 25.69
CA ALA A 58 -4.37 -19.84 26.12
C ALA A 58 -4.43 -20.07 27.65
N GLY A 59 -3.41 -19.65 28.38
CA GLY A 59 -3.33 -19.95 29.81
C GLY A 59 -3.01 -21.42 30.07
N GLY A 60 -3.30 -21.87 31.29
CA GLY A 60 -3.05 -23.24 31.72
C GLY A 60 -1.60 -23.51 32.13
N ALA A 61 -1.34 -24.72 32.56
CA ALA A 61 0.00 -25.28 32.81
C ALA A 61 -0.04 -26.79 32.65
N ILE A 62 1.03 -27.35 32.12
CA ILE A 62 1.23 -28.81 32.09
C ILE A 62 2.08 -29.16 33.29
N ASN A 63 1.53 -29.95 34.20
CA ASN A 63 2.21 -30.40 35.41
C ASN A 63 2.28 -31.94 35.40
N GLN A 64 3.43 -32.48 35.74
CA GLN A 64 3.55 -33.87 36.07
C GLN A 64 3.27 -34.01 37.57
N PHE A 65 2.42 -34.92 37.96
CA PHE A 65 2.11 -35.19 39.36
C PHE A 65 2.28 -36.67 39.69
N ASN A 66 2.52 -36.94 40.96
CA ASN A 66 2.54 -38.32 41.46
C ASN A 66 1.10 -38.71 41.83
N PRO A 67 0.52 -39.79 41.27
CA PRO A 67 -0.84 -40.21 41.59
C PRO A 67 -1.03 -40.62 43.05
N ASP A 68 0.06 -40.97 43.76
CA ASP A 68 0.03 -41.35 45.17
C ASP A 68 0.07 -40.13 46.10
N GLY A 69 -0.78 -39.11 45.89
CA GLY A 69 -0.92 -37.95 46.79
C GLY A 69 -0.13 -36.71 46.37
N GLY A 70 0.37 -36.63 45.11
CA GLY A 70 1.05 -35.44 44.58
C GLY A 70 0.10 -34.27 44.34
N ASN A 71 0.62 -33.03 44.43
CA ASN A 71 -0.10 -31.83 44.09
C ASN A 71 -0.34 -31.71 42.59
N LEU A 72 -1.57 -31.43 42.16
CA LEU A 72 -1.95 -31.28 40.74
C LEU A 72 -1.40 -29.99 40.09
N GLY A 73 -0.83 -29.08 40.89
CA GLY A 73 -0.35 -27.79 40.42
C GLY A 73 -1.48 -26.79 40.12
N ARG A 74 -1.10 -25.60 39.70
CA ARG A 74 -2.03 -24.55 39.27
C ARG A 74 -1.68 -24.08 37.87
N GLY A 75 -2.69 -23.77 37.08
CA GLY A 75 -2.55 -23.12 35.80
C GLY A 75 -2.75 -21.60 35.89
N SER A 76 -2.39 -20.90 34.83
CA SER A 76 -2.72 -19.49 34.64
C SER A 76 -4.02 -19.30 33.87
N ALA A 77 -4.69 -18.16 34.03
CA ALA A 77 -5.87 -17.84 33.26
C ALA A 77 -5.53 -17.50 31.80
N LEU A 78 -6.49 -17.66 30.93
CA LEU A 78 -6.47 -17.13 29.56
C LEU A 78 -6.19 -15.63 29.58
N LYS A 79 -5.25 -15.15 28.77
CA LYS A 79 -5.01 -13.71 28.60
C LYS A 79 -5.60 -13.25 27.27
N THR A 80 -6.53 -12.35 27.35
CA THR A 80 -7.15 -11.66 26.21
C THR A 80 -6.89 -10.17 26.29
N ASP A 81 -6.87 -9.51 25.15
CA ASP A 81 -6.76 -8.06 25.04
C ASP A 81 -7.65 -7.57 23.88
N VAL A 82 -7.76 -6.27 23.68
CA VAL A 82 -8.65 -5.66 22.70
C VAL A 82 -7.86 -4.69 21.81
N LEU A 83 -7.86 -4.97 20.52
CA LEU A 83 -7.34 -4.04 19.51
C LEU A 83 -8.34 -2.90 19.29
N LEU A 84 -7.87 -1.67 19.36
CA LEU A 84 -8.64 -0.46 19.02
C LEU A 84 -8.23 0.03 17.64
N ILE A 85 -9.07 -0.20 16.64
CA ILE A 85 -8.81 0.10 15.25
C ILE A 85 -9.45 1.44 14.91
N ASN A 86 -8.66 2.51 14.93
CA ASN A 86 -9.11 3.84 14.53
C ASN A 86 -9.33 3.87 13.02
N GLN A 87 -10.36 4.59 12.58
CA GLN A 87 -10.73 4.75 11.18
C GLN A 87 -10.15 6.04 10.62
N PHE A 88 -9.69 6.00 9.39
CA PHE A 88 -9.21 7.16 8.65
C PHE A 88 -10.04 7.33 7.39
N TYR A 89 -10.34 8.59 7.08
CA TYR A 89 -11.17 8.94 5.94
C TYR A 89 -10.28 9.57 4.87
N PHE A 90 -10.37 9.02 3.68
CA PHE A 90 -9.71 9.52 2.49
C PHE A 90 -10.74 10.05 1.53
N ASN A 91 -10.40 11.12 0.84
CA ASN A 91 -11.20 11.64 -0.24
C ASN A 91 -10.36 11.82 -1.49
N PHE A 92 -11.03 11.75 -2.62
CA PHE A 92 -10.47 12.06 -3.93
C PHE A 92 -11.43 13.02 -4.63
N ALA A 93 -10.91 14.16 -5.04
CA ALA A 93 -11.70 15.23 -5.64
C ALA A 93 -11.41 15.32 -7.14
N VAL A 94 -12.45 15.50 -7.94
CA VAL A 94 -12.32 15.76 -9.38
C VAL A 94 -13.16 16.96 -9.75
N GLU A 95 -12.55 17.89 -10.47
CA GLU A 95 -13.20 19.09 -10.98
C GLU A 95 -13.47 18.96 -12.49
N TYR A 96 -14.60 19.42 -12.94
CA TYR A 96 -14.95 19.50 -14.36
C TYR A 96 -15.78 20.75 -14.65
N THR A 97 -15.74 21.22 -15.89
CA THR A 97 -16.48 22.38 -16.31
C THR A 97 -17.84 21.99 -16.89
N ALA A 98 -18.82 22.87 -16.70
CA ALA A 98 -20.14 22.74 -17.33
C ALA A 98 -20.06 22.62 -18.87
N LEU A 99 -19.07 23.26 -19.50
CA LEU A 99 -18.87 23.17 -20.94
C LEU A 99 -18.48 21.72 -21.37
N ALA A 100 -17.69 21.01 -20.57
CA ALA A 100 -17.35 19.60 -20.84
C ALA A 100 -18.58 18.69 -20.77
N GLU A 101 -19.51 18.98 -19.85
CA GLU A 101 -20.77 18.27 -19.72
C GLU A 101 -21.68 18.49 -20.92
N ILE A 102 -21.92 19.77 -21.32
CA ILE A 102 -22.76 20.14 -22.47
C ILE A 102 -22.20 19.57 -23.78
N ALA A 103 -20.87 19.62 -23.96
CA ALA A 103 -20.22 19.13 -25.17
C ALA A 103 -20.33 17.61 -25.35
N THR A 104 -20.59 16.86 -24.25
CA THR A 104 -20.71 15.38 -24.27
C THR A 104 -22.13 14.87 -24.22
N ASP A 105 -23.12 15.72 -23.95
CA ASP A 105 -24.52 15.32 -23.82
C ASP A 105 -25.18 15.07 -25.20
N GLU A 106 -24.66 15.64 -26.28
CA GLU A 106 -25.06 15.32 -27.65
C GLU A 106 -24.45 13.99 -28.11
N LYS A 107 -25.16 12.92 -27.86
CA LYS A 107 -24.75 11.50 -27.96
C LYS A 107 -24.30 11.02 -29.35
N GLU A 108 -24.55 11.71 -30.41
CA GLU A 108 -24.23 11.22 -31.77
C GLU A 108 -22.75 11.41 -32.20
N LYS A 109 -22.00 12.24 -31.47
CA LYS A 109 -20.61 12.58 -31.82
C LYS A 109 -19.59 12.32 -30.72
N ALA A 110 -20.00 12.10 -29.49
CA ALA A 110 -19.11 11.75 -28.39
C ALA A 110 -18.89 10.24 -28.31
N VAL A 111 -17.64 9.81 -28.30
CA VAL A 111 -17.28 8.38 -28.22
C VAL A 111 -17.73 7.76 -26.91
N GLU A 112 -17.76 8.55 -25.84
CA GLU A 112 -18.18 8.14 -24.51
C GLU A 112 -18.58 9.37 -23.71
N ASN A 113 -19.52 9.22 -22.76
CA ASN A 113 -19.84 10.31 -21.86
C ASN A 113 -18.61 10.61 -20.98
N TYR A 114 -18.02 11.79 -21.18
CA TYR A 114 -16.78 12.21 -20.50
C TYR A 114 -16.91 12.12 -18.97
N VAL A 115 -18.05 12.57 -18.41
CA VAL A 115 -18.28 12.57 -16.96
C VAL A 115 -18.29 11.12 -16.42
N THR A 116 -19.02 10.22 -17.07
CA THR A 116 -19.08 8.80 -16.65
C THR A 116 -17.71 8.15 -16.70
N ARG A 117 -16.95 8.40 -17.77
CA ARG A 117 -15.59 7.89 -17.92
C ARG A 117 -14.66 8.45 -16.84
N GLN A 118 -14.70 9.76 -16.61
CA GLN A 118 -13.88 10.40 -15.58
C GLN A 118 -14.20 9.85 -14.18
N MET A 119 -15.48 9.64 -13.84
CA MET A 119 -15.90 9.05 -12.58
C MET A 119 -15.37 7.61 -12.40
N THR A 120 -15.43 6.80 -13.45
CA THR A 120 -14.88 5.42 -13.39
C THR A 120 -13.38 5.44 -13.17
N ARG A 121 -12.65 6.27 -13.92
CA ARG A 121 -11.20 6.39 -13.79
C ARG A 121 -10.76 6.99 -12.46
N MET A 122 -11.54 7.92 -11.92
CA MET A 122 -11.37 8.46 -10.58
C MET A 122 -11.39 7.36 -9.50
N MET A 123 -12.33 6.43 -9.58
CA MET A 123 -12.38 5.30 -8.64
C MET A 123 -11.14 4.41 -8.76
N GLU A 124 -10.70 4.11 -9.97
CA GLU A 124 -9.51 3.30 -10.21
C GLU A 124 -8.24 3.97 -9.69
N GLN A 125 -8.05 5.25 -9.98
CA GLN A 125 -6.90 6.03 -9.52
C GLN A 125 -6.90 6.21 -7.99
N PHE A 126 -8.07 6.44 -7.40
CA PHE A 126 -8.19 6.53 -5.94
C PHE A 126 -7.78 5.21 -5.26
N ARG A 127 -8.20 4.07 -5.80
CA ARG A 127 -7.81 2.76 -5.28
C ARG A 127 -6.31 2.52 -5.40
N SER A 128 -5.70 2.89 -6.53
CA SER A 128 -4.24 2.82 -6.70
C SER A 128 -3.49 3.75 -5.75
N GLY A 129 -4.00 4.96 -5.48
CA GLY A 129 -3.43 5.86 -4.49
C GLY A 129 -3.50 5.30 -3.05
N ILE A 130 -4.60 4.65 -2.69
CA ILE A 130 -4.72 3.96 -1.40
C ILE A 130 -3.78 2.73 -1.34
N GLU A 131 -3.60 2.02 -2.44
CA GLU A 131 -2.62 0.92 -2.56
C GLU A 131 -1.20 1.40 -2.23
N ALA A 132 -0.80 2.56 -2.77
CA ALA A 132 0.50 3.17 -2.48
C ALA A 132 0.67 3.45 -0.98
N ILE A 133 -0.37 4.00 -0.33
CA ILE A 133 -0.34 4.24 1.12
C ILE A 133 -0.24 2.92 1.90
N LEU A 134 -0.95 1.86 1.49
CA LEU A 134 -0.89 0.55 2.15
C LEU A 134 0.47 -0.12 2.03
N ALA A 135 1.07 -0.06 0.85
CA ALA A 135 2.35 -0.72 0.57
C ALA A 135 3.50 -0.15 1.39
N TYR A 136 3.43 1.13 1.76
CA TYR A 136 4.44 1.80 2.58
C TYR A 136 3.97 2.07 4.02
N GLY A 137 2.68 2.01 4.30
CA GLY A 137 2.03 2.52 5.51
C GLY A 137 2.67 2.09 6.83
N ASP A 138 3.10 3.09 7.60
CA ASP A 138 3.63 2.98 8.96
C ASP A 138 2.66 3.54 10.02
N SER A 139 1.41 3.80 9.65
CA SER A 139 0.37 4.49 10.44
C SER A 139 0.63 5.98 10.69
N SER A 140 1.60 6.59 10.03
CA SER A 140 1.88 8.03 10.12
C SER A 140 1.50 8.82 8.87
N GLY A 141 1.13 8.11 7.79
CA GLY A 141 0.86 8.68 6.48
C GLY A 141 2.10 8.89 5.63
N THR A 142 3.25 8.39 6.04
CA THR A 142 4.49 8.44 5.26
C THR A 142 4.33 7.69 3.95
N LEU A 143 4.69 8.35 2.84
CA LEU A 143 4.77 7.75 1.51
C LEU A 143 6.20 7.38 1.15
N ASP A 144 7.16 8.29 1.37
CA ASP A 144 8.59 8.05 1.14
C ASP A 144 9.45 9.09 1.85
N THR A 145 10.77 8.96 1.72
CA THR A 145 11.75 9.91 2.25
C THR A 145 12.56 10.55 1.11
N VAL A 146 12.93 11.81 1.31
CA VAL A 146 13.74 12.58 0.36
C VAL A 146 15.15 12.04 0.33
N VAL A 147 15.63 11.68 -0.85
CA VAL A 147 17.02 11.29 -1.11
C VAL A 147 17.88 12.52 -1.42
N SER A 148 17.40 13.39 -2.30
CA SER A 148 18.08 14.66 -2.64
C SER A 148 17.07 15.67 -3.20
N VAL A 149 17.47 16.94 -3.21
CA VAL A 149 16.67 18.05 -3.76
C VAL A 149 17.56 18.87 -4.69
N ALA A 150 17.08 19.15 -5.90
CA ALA A 150 17.74 19.97 -6.90
C ALA A 150 16.75 20.96 -7.55
N GLY A 151 16.77 22.22 -7.12
CA GLY A 151 15.78 23.22 -7.58
C GLY A 151 14.35 22.84 -7.18
N GLN A 152 13.49 22.62 -8.16
CA GLN A 152 12.09 22.16 -7.96
C GLN A 152 11.92 20.63 -8.15
N VAL A 153 13.02 19.89 -8.21
CA VAL A 153 13.02 18.44 -8.40
C VAL A 153 13.49 17.75 -7.12
N VAL A 154 12.70 16.78 -6.66
CA VAL A 154 12.96 15.97 -5.47
C VAL A 154 13.22 14.53 -5.91
N THR A 155 14.35 13.96 -5.52
CA THR A 155 14.64 12.53 -5.71
C THR A 155 14.14 11.77 -4.50
N VAL A 156 13.42 10.67 -4.75
CA VAL A 156 12.82 9.77 -3.75
C VAL A 156 13.33 8.34 -3.94
N ASN A 157 12.99 7.42 -3.04
CA ASN A 157 13.34 6.00 -3.20
C ASN A 157 12.44 5.29 -4.20
N ASN A 158 11.13 5.63 -4.22
CA ASN A 158 10.16 5.07 -5.13
C ASN A 158 9.12 6.11 -5.55
N ALA A 159 9.27 6.69 -6.74
CA ALA A 159 8.34 7.69 -7.26
C ALA A 159 6.96 7.10 -7.62
N ASN A 160 6.81 5.76 -7.72
CA ASN A 160 5.52 5.11 -7.92
C ASN A 160 4.55 5.29 -6.75
N GLN A 161 5.01 5.80 -5.59
CA GLN A 161 4.16 6.17 -4.45
C GLN A 161 3.37 7.46 -4.69
N PHE A 162 3.67 8.20 -5.75
CA PHE A 162 3.15 9.55 -5.99
C PHE A 162 2.42 9.62 -7.32
N PHE A 163 1.46 10.53 -7.38
CA PHE A 163 0.64 10.76 -8.56
C PHE A 163 0.71 12.24 -8.97
N ASP A 164 0.55 12.50 -10.25
CA ASP A 164 0.46 13.85 -10.77
C ASP A 164 -0.71 14.59 -10.13
N ASN A 165 -0.50 15.87 -9.83
CA ASN A 165 -1.43 16.75 -9.11
C ASN A 165 -1.69 16.40 -7.63
N GLN A 166 -1.00 15.42 -7.06
CA GLN A 166 -1.11 15.08 -5.64
C GLN A 166 -0.49 16.17 -4.77
N ILE A 167 -1.19 16.54 -3.69
CA ILE A 167 -0.66 17.45 -2.67
C ILE A 167 0.06 16.62 -1.61
N ILE A 168 1.31 16.97 -1.35
CA ILE A 168 2.20 16.27 -0.42
C ILE A 168 2.56 17.19 0.73
N GLN A 169 2.48 16.67 1.95
CA GLN A 169 3.04 17.30 3.15
C GLN A 169 4.50 16.88 3.32
N VAL A 170 5.34 17.84 3.68
CA VAL A 170 6.76 17.62 3.96
C VAL A 170 7.04 17.82 5.44
N PHE A 171 7.60 16.82 6.06
CA PHE A 171 8.02 16.86 7.47
C PHE A 171 9.54 16.72 7.59
N THR A 172 10.12 17.31 8.62
CA THR A 172 11.48 16.96 9.02
C THR A 172 11.55 15.52 9.51
N ALA A 173 12.74 14.93 9.58
CA ALA A 173 12.94 13.62 10.20
C ALA A 173 12.46 13.56 11.68
N ALA A 174 12.43 14.72 12.37
CA ALA A 174 11.90 14.85 13.72
C ALA A 174 10.37 15.01 13.77
N GLY A 175 9.69 15.08 12.62
CA GLY A 175 8.22 15.18 12.52
C GLY A 175 7.66 16.60 12.57
N ALA A 176 8.48 17.65 12.45
CA ALA A 176 7.97 19.01 12.30
C ALA A 176 7.54 19.27 10.86
N LEU A 177 6.36 19.86 10.66
CA LEU A 177 5.84 20.22 9.35
C LEU A 177 6.68 21.38 8.75
N LEU A 178 7.22 21.17 7.55
CA LEU A 178 7.91 22.22 6.77
C LEU A 178 6.95 22.97 5.86
N GLY A 179 5.96 22.28 5.29
CA GLY A 179 4.99 22.86 4.37
C GLY A 179 4.35 21.81 3.47
N VAL A 180 3.73 22.30 2.40
CA VAL A 180 3.08 21.46 1.39
C VAL A 180 3.56 21.88 0.00
N PHE A 181 3.55 20.96 -0.95
CA PHE A 181 3.71 21.24 -2.36
C PHE A 181 2.82 20.33 -3.19
N GLN A 182 2.54 20.72 -4.41
CA GLN A 182 1.82 19.89 -5.38
C GLN A 182 2.81 19.27 -6.35
N VAL A 183 2.63 17.98 -6.63
CA VAL A 183 3.42 17.26 -7.64
C VAL A 183 2.91 17.64 -9.02
N LEU A 184 3.75 18.20 -9.87
CA LEU A 184 3.45 18.43 -11.27
C LEU A 184 3.57 17.14 -12.08
N THR A 185 4.70 16.44 -11.90
CA THR A 185 4.97 15.15 -12.55
C THR A 185 5.76 14.24 -11.62
N ALA A 186 5.41 12.95 -11.62
CA ALA A 186 6.16 11.88 -10.95
C ALA A 186 6.83 10.99 -12.01
N ASP A 187 8.16 10.97 -12.05
CA ASP A 187 8.93 10.11 -12.96
C ASP A 187 9.38 8.85 -12.22
N ALA A 188 8.72 7.75 -12.52
CA ALA A 188 8.99 6.44 -11.93
C ALA A 188 10.35 5.85 -12.37
N ILE A 189 10.86 6.24 -13.54
CA ILE A 189 12.14 5.73 -14.07
C ILE A 189 13.30 6.43 -13.38
N ALA A 190 13.24 7.76 -13.30
CA ALA A 190 14.28 8.57 -12.64
C ALA A 190 14.11 8.60 -11.10
N ASN A 191 12.98 8.13 -10.56
CA ASN A 191 12.60 8.30 -9.15
C ASN A 191 12.60 9.77 -8.71
N THR A 192 12.02 10.64 -9.52
CA THR A 192 11.97 12.07 -9.24
C THR A 192 10.56 12.62 -9.26
N LEU A 193 10.33 13.61 -8.41
CA LEU A 193 9.09 14.39 -8.35
C LEU A 193 9.42 15.82 -8.73
N THR A 194 8.70 16.39 -9.67
CA THR A 194 8.81 17.82 -10.01
C THR A 194 7.66 18.56 -9.32
N ALA A 195 7.97 19.60 -8.55
CA ALA A 195 6.95 20.43 -7.91
C ALA A 195 6.30 21.38 -8.92
N ASP A 196 5.01 21.65 -8.70
CA ASP A 196 4.27 22.66 -9.47
C ASP A 196 4.86 24.05 -9.17
N PRO A 197 5.13 24.88 -10.19
CA PRO A 197 5.66 26.23 -9.99
C PRO A 197 4.76 27.16 -9.15
N THR A 198 3.46 26.87 -9.09
CA THR A 198 2.48 27.63 -8.28
C THR A 198 2.53 27.25 -6.79
N THR A 199 3.04 26.08 -6.47
CA THR A 199 3.23 25.58 -5.11
C THR A 199 4.68 25.07 -4.95
N PRO A 200 5.65 25.97 -4.84
CA PRO A 200 7.06 25.63 -4.82
C PRO A 200 7.42 24.77 -3.59
N LEU A 201 8.54 24.07 -3.66
CA LEU A 201 9.03 23.26 -2.56
C LEU A 201 9.19 24.09 -1.28
N PRO A 202 8.79 23.54 -0.11
CA PRO A 202 8.95 24.21 1.17
C PRO A 202 10.43 24.54 1.47
N GLY A 203 10.68 25.72 2.04
CA GLY A 203 12.01 26.11 2.50
C GLY A 203 12.56 25.16 3.54
N GLY A 204 13.84 24.81 3.43
CA GLY A 204 14.49 23.86 4.35
C GLY A 204 14.28 22.39 4.00
N MET A 205 13.65 22.08 2.87
CA MET A 205 13.54 20.70 2.39
C MET A 205 14.92 20.16 1.98
N GLY A 206 15.24 18.93 2.43
CA GLY A 206 16.54 18.28 2.18
C GLY A 206 16.49 16.78 2.43
N THR A 207 17.64 16.14 2.28
CA THR A 207 17.81 14.69 2.48
C THR A 207 17.30 14.25 3.85
N GLY A 208 16.53 13.14 3.88
CA GLY A 208 15.95 12.57 5.10
C GLY A 208 14.62 13.21 5.54
N ASN A 209 14.12 14.25 4.85
CA ASN A 209 12.77 14.72 5.09
C ASN A 209 11.74 13.68 4.66
N VAL A 210 10.63 13.67 5.34
CA VAL A 210 9.54 12.69 5.14
C VAL A 210 8.45 13.31 4.28
N LEU A 211 8.07 12.61 3.23
CA LEU A 211 6.95 12.94 2.36
C LEU A 211 5.73 12.16 2.81
N SER A 212 4.63 12.85 3.06
CA SER A 212 3.43 12.25 3.65
C SER A 212 2.16 12.69 2.92
N VAL A 213 1.11 11.90 3.08
CA VAL A 213 -0.23 12.21 2.57
C VAL A 213 -0.72 13.53 3.16
N ASN A 214 -1.35 14.35 2.34
CA ASN A 214 -1.95 15.60 2.81
C ASN A 214 -3.05 15.35 3.85
N GLY A 215 -3.04 16.14 4.92
CA GLY A 215 -3.99 16.04 6.03
C GLY A 215 -3.60 15.07 7.15
N CYS A 216 -2.44 14.39 7.06
CA CYS A 216 -1.92 13.60 8.17
C CYS A 216 -1.21 14.51 9.21
N VAL A 217 -1.10 14.03 10.45
CA VAL A 217 -0.46 14.78 11.55
C VAL A 217 1.06 14.68 11.49
N GLY A 218 1.59 13.70 10.74
CA GLY A 218 3.02 13.51 10.53
C GLY A 218 3.63 12.34 11.33
N PRO A 219 4.89 12.02 11.04
CA PRO A 219 5.55 10.81 11.53
C PRO A 219 5.84 10.79 13.03
N SER A 220 5.76 11.93 13.72
CA SER A 220 5.93 12.01 15.17
C SER A 220 4.73 11.51 15.98
N VAL A 221 3.56 11.36 15.33
CA VAL A 221 2.32 10.91 15.98
C VAL A 221 1.94 9.51 15.48
N ALA A 222 2.13 8.52 16.33
CA ALA A 222 1.73 7.15 16.04
C ALA A 222 0.22 7.04 15.80
N SER A 223 -0.18 6.21 14.84
CA SER A 223 -1.58 5.97 14.48
C SER A 223 -2.34 7.22 14.02
N SER A 224 -1.67 8.10 13.29
CA SER A 224 -2.25 9.34 12.73
C SER A 224 -2.79 9.15 11.30
N SER A 225 -2.58 8.01 10.68
CA SER A 225 -3.03 7.66 9.33
C SER A 225 -3.31 6.15 9.20
N LEU A 226 -3.70 5.73 8.00
CA LEU A 226 -3.94 4.34 7.64
C LEU A 226 -2.74 3.47 7.99
N ALA A 227 -3.00 2.35 8.65
CA ALA A 227 -2.01 1.31 8.81
C ALA A 227 -1.71 0.64 7.47
N GLY A 228 -0.52 0.13 7.31
CA GLY A 228 -0.10 -0.60 6.13
C GLY A 228 0.90 -1.69 6.48
N ILE A 229 1.66 -2.14 5.48
CA ILE A 229 2.60 -3.25 5.65
C ILE A 229 3.60 -2.98 6.76
N ASN A 230 4.16 -1.78 6.87
CA ASN A 230 5.14 -1.44 7.91
C ASN A 230 4.57 -1.44 9.33
N THR A 231 3.28 -1.17 9.49
CA THR A 231 2.61 -1.27 10.79
C THR A 231 2.32 -2.72 11.16
N LEU A 232 1.80 -3.48 10.22
CA LEU A 232 1.36 -4.85 10.46
C LEU A 232 2.55 -5.81 10.55
N GLN A 233 3.61 -5.58 9.76
CA GLN A 233 4.83 -6.39 9.74
C GLN A 233 6.01 -5.62 10.34
N LEU A 234 6.13 -5.69 11.66
CA LEU A 234 7.20 -5.08 12.43
C LEU A 234 7.79 -6.09 13.42
N ALA A 235 9.10 -6.32 13.34
CA ALA A 235 9.83 -7.23 14.24
C ALA A 235 10.06 -6.65 15.65
N SER A 236 9.93 -5.33 15.80
CA SER A 236 10.16 -4.66 17.08
C SER A 236 9.11 -5.01 18.12
N ASN A 237 9.55 -5.22 19.37
CA ASN A 237 8.68 -5.30 20.54
C ASN A 237 8.40 -3.91 21.16
N VAL A 238 8.81 -2.83 20.51
CA VAL A 238 8.62 -1.45 20.98
C VAL A 238 7.49 -0.81 20.16
N GLY A 239 6.78 0.12 20.77
CA GLY A 239 5.68 0.85 20.15
C GLY A 239 4.30 0.26 20.44
N ASN A 240 3.32 0.88 19.82
CA ASN A 240 1.91 0.55 20.01
C ASN A 240 1.38 -0.22 18.80
N TYR A 241 0.57 -1.25 19.04
CA TYR A 241 -0.15 -2.00 18.02
C TYR A 241 -1.66 -1.91 18.32
N PHE A 242 -2.35 -1.01 17.66
CA PHE A 242 -3.79 -0.78 17.81
C PHE A 242 -4.25 -0.67 19.28
N GLY A 243 -3.57 0.17 20.06
CA GLY A 243 -3.88 0.39 21.48
C GLY A 243 -3.12 -0.50 22.46
N ILE A 244 -2.52 -1.59 22.01
CA ILE A 244 -1.75 -2.51 22.86
C ILE A 244 -0.26 -2.19 22.72
N GLN A 245 0.43 -2.00 23.86
CA GLN A 245 1.89 -1.85 23.86
C GLN A 245 2.55 -3.18 23.50
N ARG A 246 3.39 -3.20 22.44
CA ARG A 246 4.08 -4.42 21.98
C ARG A 246 4.97 -5.02 23.08
N SER A 247 5.56 -4.18 23.94
CA SER A 247 6.39 -4.61 25.06
C SER A 247 5.63 -5.34 26.18
N ALA A 248 4.30 -5.21 26.25
CA ALA A 248 3.47 -5.94 27.21
C ALA A 248 3.41 -7.45 26.87
N TYR A 249 3.58 -7.79 25.59
CA TYR A 249 3.52 -9.17 25.09
C TYR A 249 4.68 -9.46 24.12
N PRO A 250 5.93 -9.52 24.64
CA PRO A 250 7.11 -9.70 23.80
C PRO A 250 7.02 -10.96 22.92
N GLY A 251 7.36 -10.84 21.64
CA GLY A 251 7.29 -11.93 20.67
C GLY A 251 5.87 -12.39 20.28
N ARG A 252 4.81 -11.80 20.84
CA ARG A 252 3.41 -12.10 20.47
C ARG A 252 2.85 -11.10 19.46
N LEU A 253 3.24 -9.85 19.58
CA LEU A 253 2.82 -8.75 18.69
C LEU A 253 3.95 -8.29 17.74
N SER A 254 4.96 -9.13 17.52
CA SER A 254 6.06 -8.89 16.57
C SER A 254 6.05 -9.93 15.46
N THR A 255 6.37 -9.48 14.24
CA THR A 255 6.44 -10.33 13.05
C THR A 255 7.84 -10.94 12.92
N PRO A 256 7.96 -12.23 12.58
CA PRO A 256 9.25 -12.85 12.24
C PRO A 256 10.00 -12.10 11.14
N PHE A 257 11.31 -11.95 11.28
CA PHE A 257 12.13 -11.11 10.41
C PHE A 257 13.49 -11.73 10.09
N ILE A 258 13.98 -11.57 8.87
CA ILE A 258 15.36 -11.85 8.47
C ILE A 258 15.95 -10.64 7.74
N ALA A 259 17.09 -10.11 8.20
CA ALA A 259 17.79 -9.04 7.51
C ALA A 259 18.33 -9.49 6.14
N GLY A 260 18.16 -8.66 5.13
CA GLY A 260 18.61 -8.89 3.75
C GLY A 260 20.11 -8.87 3.57
N ASN A 261 20.80 -7.95 4.27
CA ASN A 261 22.27 -7.76 4.20
C ASN A 261 22.78 -7.54 2.77
N ASN A 262 22.02 -6.81 1.95
CA ASN A 262 22.30 -6.57 0.52
C ASN A 262 22.50 -7.84 -0.33
N SER A 263 22.04 -8.99 0.15
CA SER A 263 22.11 -10.24 -0.60
C SER A 263 20.83 -10.43 -1.42
N PHE A 264 20.97 -10.95 -2.62
CA PHE A 264 19.81 -11.32 -3.44
C PHE A 264 18.97 -12.39 -2.75
N ILE A 265 17.69 -12.41 -3.08
CA ILE A 265 16.81 -13.47 -2.64
C ILE A 265 17.27 -14.82 -3.22
N THR A 266 17.24 -15.85 -2.41
CA THR A 266 17.56 -17.23 -2.81
C THR A 266 16.44 -18.16 -2.39
N PRO A 267 16.28 -19.35 -3.03
CA PRO A 267 15.30 -20.35 -2.60
C PRO A 267 15.51 -20.80 -1.15
N GLN A 268 16.76 -20.86 -0.68
CA GLN A 268 17.09 -21.19 0.70
C GLN A 268 16.58 -20.13 1.67
N ARG A 269 16.72 -18.85 1.30
CA ARG A 269 16.22 -17.73 2.11
C ARG A 269 14.69 -17.72 2.17
N GLY A 270 14.01 -17.96 1.04
CA GLY A 270 12.55 -18.13 1.03
C GLY A 270 12.09 -19.26 1.97
N ARG A 271 12.77 -20.40 1.97
CA ARG A 271 12.48 -21.49 2.91
C ARG A 271 12.76 -21.09 4.36
N ALA A 272 13.83 -20.34 4.64
CA ALA A 272 14.14 -19.85 5.97
C ALA A 272 13.03 -18.91 6.51
N LEU A 273 12.51 -18.01 5.67
CA LEU A 273 11.38 -17.16 6.01
C LEU A 273 10.13 -17.96 6.35
N ILE A 274 9.78 -18.97 5.55
CA ILE A 274 8.65 -19.87 5.83
C ILE A 274 8.87 -20.65 7.13
N ASN A 275 10.08 -21.13 7.37
CA ASN A 275 10.40 -21.87 8.61
C ASN A 275 10.28 -20.97 9.85
N LEU A 276 10.57 -19.67 9.74
CA LEU A 276 10.33 -18.73 10.84
C LEU A 276 8.84 -18.61 11.17
N VAL A 277 7.97 -18.55 10.17
CA VAL A 277 6.50 -18.54 10.39
C VAL A 277 6.07 -19.83 11.07
N ARG A 278 6.57 -21.00 10.59
CA ARG A 278 6.30 -22.30 11.21
C ARG A 278 6.69 -22.33 12.68
N THR A 279 7.89 -21.86 13.00
CA THR A 279 8.39 -21.77 14.38
C THR A 279 7.57 -20.78 15.21
N ALA A 280 7.23 -19.62 14.66
CA ALA A 280 6.47 -18.60 15.36
C ALA A 280 5.04 -19.05 15.68
N MET A 281 4.40 -19.73 14.75
CA MET A 281 3.01 -20.18 14.87
C MET A 281 2.88 -21.57 15.51
N GLY A 282 3.95 -22.37 15.53
CA GLY A 282 3.89 -23.77 15.97
C GLY A 282 3.11 -24.69 15.04
N ILE A 283 3.04 -24.35 13.75
CA ILE A 283 2.35 -25.12 12.72
C ILE A 283 3.34 -25.75 11.74
N GLU A 284 2.94 -26.82 11.05
CA GLU A 284 3.82 -27.47 10.10
C GLU A 284 4.19 -26.58 8.91
N SER A 285 3.21 -25.90 8.32
CA SER A 285 3.43 -24.96 7.22
C SER A 285 2.24 -24.03 7.07
N PRO A 286 2.45 -22.72 6.76
CA PRO A 286 1.36 -21.86 6.38
C PRO A 286 0.67 -22.41 5.13
N ASP A 287 -0.67 -22.31 5.09
CA ASP A 287 -1.46 -22.73 3.94
C ASP A 287 -1.03 -21.91 2.69
N ALA A 288 -0.66 -22.63 1.62
CA ALA A 288 -0.19 -22.02 0.39
C ALA A 288 -1.25 -21.13 -0.28
N SER A 289 -2.54 -21.42 -0.09
CA SER A 289 -3.64 -20.63 -0.64
C SER A 289 -3.91 -19.34 0.12
N LYS A 290 -3.46 -19.26 1.37
CA LYS A 290 -3.72 -18.15 2.30
C LYS A 290 -2.46 -17.37 2.67
N PHE A 291 -1.34 -17.70 2.07
CA PHE A 291 -0.05 -17.05 2.28
C PHE A 291 0.51 -16.60 0.93
N VAL A 292 0.77 -15.32 0.80
CA VAL A 292 1.14 -14.67 -0.45
C VAL A 292 2.45 -13.91 -0.27
N TRP A 293 3.34 -14.01 -1.25
CA TRP A 293 4.53 -13.15 -1.31
C TRP A 293 4.19 -11.82 -1.97
N HIS A 294 4.59 -10.74 -1.34
CA HIS A 294 4.45 -9.37 -1.83
C HIS A 294 5.81 -8.68 -1.85
N PHE A 295 6.18 -8.11 -2.97
CA PHE A 295 7.44 -7.39 -3.15
C PHE A 295 7.41 -6.50 -4.40
N ASN A 296 8.44 -5.67 -4.55
CA ASN A 296 8.60 -4.81 -5.72
C ASN A 296 8.93 -5.62 -6.99
N VAL A 297 8.57 -5.09 -8.15
CA VAL A 297 8.84 -5.68 -9.48
C VAL A 297 10.34 -5.99 -9.67
N ASP A 298 11.24 -5.17 -9.13
CA ASP A 298 12.69 -5.42 -9.17
C ASP A 298 13.09 -6.73 -8.47
N GLN A 299 12.38 -7.11 -7.41
CA GLN A 299 12.61 -8.37 -6.70
C GLN A 299 12.03 -9.56 -7.45
N GLU A 300 10.97 -9.37 -8.23
CA GLU A 300 10.43 -10.39 -9.12
C GLU A 300 11.46 -10.80 -10.17
N ALA A 301 12.11 -9.83 -10.81
CA ALA A 301 13.19 -10.08 -11.76
C ALA A 301 14.36 -10.88 -11.14
N ALA A 302 14.69 -10.64 -9.86
CA ALA A 302 15.69 -11.43 -9.15
C ALA A 302 15.28 -12.91 -8.99
N ILE A 303 14.01 -13.16 -8.72
CA ILE A 303 13.45 -14.52 -8.57
C ILE A 303 13.40 -15.24 -9.92
N GLU A 304 13.01 -14.54 -10.98
CA GLU A 304 13.01 -15.06 -12.35
C GLU A 304 14.39 -15.54 -12.78
N ASN A 305 15.42 -14.75 -12.50
CA ASN A 305 16.81 -15.12 -12.80
C ASN A 305 17.24 -16.42 -12.14
N ILE A 306 16.83 -16.68 -10.90
CA ILE A 306 17.09 -17.95 -10.21
C ILE A 306 16.44 -19.11 -10.97
N GLY A 307 15.20 -18.93 -11.42
CA GLY A 307 14.49 -19.93 -12.20
C GLY A 307 15.16 -20.22 -13.55
N LEU A 308 15.66 -19.17 -14.23
CA LEU A 308 16.39 -19.29 -15.51
C LEU A 308 17.71 -20.05 -15.36
N ILE A 309 18.52 -19.75 -14.34
CA ILE A 309 19.80 -20.44 -14.09
C ILE A 309 19.57 -21.93 -13.85
N VAL A 310 18.61 -22.29 -13.00
CA VAL A 310 18.32 -23.71 -12.72
C VAL A 310 17.82 -24.43 -13.96
N SER A 311 16.95 -23.81 -14.76
CA SER A 311 16.43 -24.43 -15.98
C SER A 311 17.50 -24.57 -17.07
N THR A 312 18.43 -23.62 -17.20
CA THR A 312 19.54 -23.67 -18.14
C THR A 312 20.51 -24.80 -17.80
N ILE A 313 20.81 -25.02 -16.51
CA ILE A 313 21.64 -26.14 -16.07
C ILE A 313 20.98 -27.49 -16.41
N ILE A 314 19.69 -27.63 -16.18
CA ILE A 314 18.95 -28.87 -16.49
C ILE A 314 18.85 -29.10 -17.99
N GLN A 315 18.63 -28.06 -18.80
CA GLN A 315 18.53 -28.17 -20.25
C GLN A 315 19.88 -28.50 -20.91
N ASN A 316 20.98 -27.94 -20.45
CA ASN A 316 22.33 -28.29 -20.93
C ASN A 316 22.68 -29.75 -20.65
N GLN A 317 22.08 -30.38 -19.61
CA GLN A 317 22.24 -31.81 -19.35
C GLN A 317 21.32 -32.70 -20.22
N LEU A 318 20.23 -32.17 -20.78
CA LEU A 318 19.17 -32.93 -21.46
C LEU A 318 19.12 -32.80 -22.96
N LYS A 319 20.07 -32.11 -23.63
CA LYS A 319 20.10 -31.86 -25.09
C LYS A 319 18.93 -31.04 -25.64
N GLY A 320 19.19 -29.87 -26.19
CA GLY A 320 18.28 -29.09 -27.03
C GLY A 320 18.58 -27.61 -27.03
N ASP A 321 18.39 -26.94 -28.13
CA ASP A 321 18.61 -25.51 -28.37
C ASP A 321 18.06 -24.62 -27.25
N ALA A 322 18.95 -24.18 -26.38
CA ALA A 322 18.60 -23.41 -25.19
C ALA A 322 18.34 -21.91 -25.45
N SER A 323 18.65 -21.44 -26.68
CA SER A 323 18.63 -19.99 -26.95
C SER A 323 17.25 -19.41 -27.29
N GLU A 324 16.34 -20.18 -27.85
CA GLU A 324 14.99 -19.70 -28.18
C GLU A 324 13.99 -19.76 -27.02
N ASP A 325 14.22 -20.61 -26.01
CA ASP A 325 13.27 -20.87 -24.93
C ASP A 325 13.40 -19.89 -23.76
N MET A 326 14.51 -19.16 -23.68
CA MET A 326 14.74 -18.23 -22.54
C MET A 326 13.77 -17.04 -22.54
N LEU A 327 13.34 -16.56 -23.70
CA LEU A 327 12.41 -15.44 -23.84
C LEU A 327 10.92 -15.87 -23.79
N LYS A 328 10.65 -17.18 -23.90
CA LYS A 328 9.27 -17.72 -23.92
C LYS A 328 8.79 -18.23 -22.56
N LYS A 329 9.63 -18.29 -21.52
CA LYS A 329 9.21 -18.78 -20.20
C LYS A 329 8.41 -17.74 -19.47
N THR A 330 7.21 -18.11 -19.08
CA THR A 330 6.36 -17.34 -18.16
C THR A 330 7.08 -17.20 -16.83
N PRO A 331 7.12 -15.99 -16.22
CA PRO A 331 7.69 -15.78 -14.90
C PRO A 331 7.14 -16.79 -13.88
N PRO A 332 7.92 -17.20 -12.88
CA PRO A 332 7.44 -18.11 -11.87
C PRO A 332 6.29 -17.44 -11.09
N LYS A 333 5.09 -17.99 -11.19
CA LYS A 333 3.92 -17.50 -10.45
C LYS A 333 3.96 -17.88 -8.98
N THR A 334 4.95 -18.68 -8.55
CA THR A 334 5.07 -19.18 -7.18
C THR A 334 6.51 -19.17 -6.71
N PHE A 335 6.72 -18.79 -5.46
CA PHE A 335 7.99 -18.90 -4.77
C PHE A 335 7.82 -19.79 -3.53
N GLY A 336 8.57 -20.89 -3.47
CA GLY A 336 8.39 -21.89 -2.41
C GLY A 336 6.99 -22.51 -2.36
N GLY A 337 6.32 -22.65 -3.53
CA GLY A 337 4.97 -23.19 -3.65
C GLY A 337 3.85 -22.23 -3.27
N ARG A 338 4.14 -20.94 -3.06
CA ARG A 338 3.19 -19.89 -2.70
C ARG A 338 3.11 -18.81 -3.76
N PRO A 339 1.92 -18.24 -4.02
CA PRO A 339 1.75 -17.24 -5.06
C PRO A 339 2.58 -15.98 -4.79
N ILE A 340 3.03 -15.37 -5.88
CA ILE A 340 3.79 -14.13 -5.91
C ILE A 340 2.87 -13.01 -6.39
N PHE A 341 2.93 -11.88 -5.73
CA PHE A 341 2.34 -10.62 -6.15
C PHE A 341 3.41 -9.54 -6.17
N ALA A 342 3.90 -9.23 -7.35
CA ALA A 342 4.74 -8.07 -7.57
C ALA A 342 3.87 -6.82 -7.63
N ASN A 343 4.28 -5.77 -6.92
CA ASN A 343 3.57 -4.51 -6.84
C ASN A 343 4.57 -3.36 -7.04
N ILE A 344 4.24 -2.42 -7.92
CA ILE A 344 5.07 -1.24 -8.20
C ILE A 344 5.21 -0.32 -6.98
N HIS A 345 4.19 -0.32 -6.10
CA HIS A 345 4.18 0.48 -4.87
C HIS A 345 4.94 -0.17 -3.71
N ALA A 346 5.32 -1.45 -3.81
CA ALA A 346 6.07 -2.12 -2.76
C ALA A 346 7.48 -1.50 -2.59
N GLN A 347 7.97 -1.52 -1.36
CA GLN A 347 9.28 -0.96 -1.03
C GLN A 347 10.41 -1.73 -1.73
N PRO A 348 11.32 -1.03 -2.44
CA PRO A 348 12.51 -1.67 -3.01
C PRO A 348 13.35 -2.40 -1.94
N GLY A 349 13.82 -3.59 -2.25
CA GLY A 349 14.62 -4.40 -1.33
C GLY A 349 13.85 -5.01 -0.16
N ARG A 350 12.52 -4.88 -0.11
CA ARG A 350 11.64 -5.51 0.88
C ARG A 350 10.88 -6.68 0.28
N ILE A 351 10.75 -7.75 1.05
CA ILE A 351 9.97 -8.94 0.71
C ILE A 351 9.07 -9.25 1.89
N ASP A 352 7.78 -9.31 1.65
CA ASP A 352 6.76 -9.58 2.66
C ASP A 352 6.04 -10.89 2.36
N GLY A 353 5.87 -11.72 3.38
CA GLY A 353 4.98 -12.87 3.35
C GLY A 353 3.71 -12.53 4.10
N LEU A 354 2.61 -12.36 3.37
CA LEU A 354 1.34 -11.87 3.86
C LEU A 354 0.37 -13.03 4.16
N PRO A 355 -0.08 -13.20 5.41
CA PRO A 355 -1.11 -14.16 5.75
C PRO A 355 -2.50 -13.56 5.49
N THR A 356 -3.06 -13.78 4.31
CA THR A 356 -4.30 -13.13 3.85
C THR A 356 -5.53 -13.45 4.72
N GLU A 357 -5.55 -14.59 5.40
CA GLU A 357 -6.66 -14.94 6.32
C GLU A 357 -6.65 -14.14 7.63
N HIS A 358 -5.47 -13.65 8.04
CA HIS A 358 -5.30 -12.86 9.27
C HIS A 358 -5.37 -11.35 9.02
N TRP A 359 -5.27 -10.92 7.77
CA TRP A 359 -5.35 -9.52 7.40
C TRP A 359 -6.78 -9.18 6.99
N PHE A 360 -7.30 -8.12 7.58
CA PHE A 360 -8.66 -7.70 7.29
C PHE A 360 -8.82 -6.19 7.27
N ARG A 361 -9.81 -5.75 6.53
CA ARG A 361 -10.24 -4.36 6.45
C ARG A 361 -11.41 -4.14 7.41
N ALA A 362 -11.23 -3.22 8.35
CA ALA A 362 -12.29 -2.69 9.20
C ALA A 362 -12.84 -1.42 8.53
N GLU A 363 -14.04 -1.47 7.99
CA GLU A 363 -14.62 -0.43 7.13
C GLU A 363 -15.93 0.07 7.74
N ILE A 364 -15.96 1.38 8.07
CA ILE A 364 -17.17 2.07 8.54
C ILE A 364 -17.91 2.68 7.36
N GLN A 365 -17.19 3.42 6.51
CA GLN A 365 -17.74 4.04 5.32
C GLN A 365 -17.22 3.29 4.08
N PRO A 366 -18.10 2.65 3.30
CA PRO A 366 -17.71 2.07 2.02
C PRO A 366 -17.25 3.15 1.04
N LEU A 367 -16.48 2.74 0.02
CA LEU A 367 -16.12 3.62 -1.08
C LEU A 367 -17.38 4.06 -1.82
N ASP A 368 -17.68 5.35 -1.76
CA ASP A 368 -18.86 5.94 -2.36
C ASP A 368 -18.63 7.42 -2.69
N PHE A 369 -19.55 8.00 -3.46
CA PHE A 369 -19.59 9.44 -3.67
C PHE A 369 -20.03 10.15 -2.39
N TYR A 370 -19.38 11.27 -2.10
CA TYR A 370 -19.80 12.13 -1.01
C TYR A 370 -21.09 12.86 -1.41
N GLU A 371 -22.13 12.70 -0.61
CA GLU A 371 -23.47 13.18 -0.87
C GLU A 371 -23.92 14.16 0.22
N VAL A 372 -24.45 15.31 -0.19
CA VAL A 372 -25.12 16.26 0.71
C VAL A 372 -26.47 16.60 0.10
N ASN A 373 -27.55 16.33 0.81
CA ASN A 373 -28.93 16.58 0.35
C ASN A 373 -29.23 15.95 -1.02
N ALA A 374 -28.78 14.73 -1.26
CA ALA A 374 -28.90 13.98 -2.52
C ALA A 374 -28.14 14.65 -3.70
N GLN A 375 -27.19 15.53 -3.44
CA GLN A 375 -26.31 16.12 -4.44
C GLN A 375 -24.90 15.55 -4.29
N THR A 376 -24.34 15.05 -5.39
CA THR A 376 -22.97 14.55 -5.51
C THR A 376 -22.05 15.54 -6.22
N LEU A 377 -22.64 16.54 -6.87
CA LEU A 377 -21.97 17.57 -7.64
C LEU A 377 -22.11 18.91 -6.91
N PHE A 378 -20.97 19.49 -6.57
CA PHE A 378 -20.94 20.74 -5.83
C PHE A 378 -20.44 21.87 -6.73
N PRO A 379 -21.14 23.00 -6.81
CA PRO A 379 -20.68 24.15 -7.59
C PRO A 379 -19.42 24.77 -6.95
N ILE A 380 -18.50 25.20 -7.79
CA ILE A 380 -17.32 25.94 -7.36
C ILE A 380 -17.66 27.45 -7.40
N TYR A 381 -17.26 28.18 -6.37
CA TYR A 381 -17.40 29.61 -6.28
C TYR A 381 -16.10 30.30 -6.68
N GLY A 382 -16.20 31.33 -7.51
CA GLY A 382 -15.09 32.20 -7.85
C GLY A 382 -14.64 33.06 -6.65
N ASN A 383 -13.50 33.70 -6.77
CA ASN A 383 -12.95 34.59 -5.72
C ASN A 383 -13.83 35.82 -5.42
N ASP A 384 -14.72 36.15 -6.33
CA ASP A 384 -15.72 37.22 -6.22
C ASP A 384 -17.04 36.78 -5.55
N GLY A 385 -17.13 35.49 -5.16
CA GLY A 385 -18.33 34.89 -4.58
C GLY A 385 -19.40 34.50 -5.59
N GLY A 386 -19.15 34.71 -6.88
CA GLY A 386 -20.01 34.24 -7.97
C GLY A 386 -19.82 32.77 -8.25
N LEU A 387 -20.83 32.10 -8.84
CA LEU A 387 -20.69 30.70 -9.29
C LEU A 387 -19.71 30.61 -10.46
N ALA A 388 -18.69 29.79 -10.33
CA ALA A 388 -17.88 29.38 -11.46
C ALA A 388 -18.66 28.38 -12.32
N ALA A 389 -18.44 28.38 -13.64
CA ALA A 389 -19.03 27.38 -14.54
C ALA A 389 -18.27 26.06 -14.44
N SER A 390 -18.08 25.57 -13.22
CA SER A 390 -17.38 24.34 -12.90
C SER A 390 -17.95 23.68 -11.64
N PHE A 391 -17.85 22.36 -11.62
CA PHE A 391 -18.34 21.52 -10.55
C PHE A 391 -17.23 20.67 -10.00
N ILE A 392 -17.33 20.29 -8.73
CA ILE A 392 -16.43 19.33 -8.06
C ILE A 392 -17.25 18.16 -7.53
N THR A 393 -16.72 16.96 -7.67
CA THR A 393 -17.26 15.76 -7.05
C THR A 393 -16.19 15.12 -6.16
N TYR A 394 -16.63 14.47 -5.10
CA TYR A 394 -15.75 13.79 -4.16
C TYR A 394 -16.11 12.32 -4.07
N LEU A 395 -15.10 11.46 -4.13
CA LEU A 395 -15.17 10.11 -3.57
C LEU A 395 -14.65 10.15 -2.14
N TRP A 396 -15.21 9.34 -1.27
CA TRP A 396 -14.72 9.18 0.09
C TRP A 396 -14.74 7.73 0.52
N TRP A 397 -13.82 7.39 1.42
CA TRP A 397 -13.68 6.05 1.94
C TRP A 397 -13.16 6.10 3.37
N GLY A 398 -13.87 5.43 4.31
CA GLY A 398 -13.53 5.42 5.73
C GLY A 398 -13.23 4.02 6.23
N TRP A 399 -11.93 3.70 6.46
CA TRP A 399 -11.52 2.38 6.87
C TRP A 399 -10.11 2.35 7.48
N ASN A 400 -9.71 1.19 7.99
CA ASN A 400 -8.34 0.88 8.35
C ASN A 400 -8.08 -0.61 8.16
N ILE A 401 -6.82 -0.98 8.05
CA ILE A 401 -6.38 -2.38 8.00
C ILE A 401 -5.87 -2.83 9.37
N CYS A 402 -6.11 -4.09 9.71
CA CYS A 402 -5.60 -4.72 10.91
C CYS A 402 -5.27 -6.18 10.66
N SER A 403 -4.40 -6.75 11.49
CA SER A 403 -4.18 -8.20 11.58
C SER A 403 -4.51 -8.68 12.98
N ASP A 404 -5.25 -9.79 13.08
CA ASP A 404 -5.50 -10.46 14.36
C ASP A 404 -4.32 -11.37 14.78
N ASN A 405 -3.40 -11.68 13.86
CA ASN A 405 -2.20 -12.46 14.14
C ASN A 405 -1.00 -12.02 13.30
N VAL A 406 -0.21 -11.09 13.82
CA VAL A 406 1.00 -10.58 13.13
C VAL A 406 2.13 -11.62 13.02
N ARG A 407 2.10 -12.70 13.81
CA ARG A 407 3.12 -13.76 13.80
C ARG A 407 2.96 -14.71 12.62
N ALA A 408 1.79 -14.74 12.00
CA ALA A 408 1.53 -15.52 10.80
C ALA A 408 2.20 -14.93 9.55
N GLY A 409 2.61 -13.67 9.59
CA GLY A 409 3.40 -13.01 8.56
C GLY A 409 4.90 -13.16 8.78
N VAL A 410 5.68 -12.75 7.78
CA VAL A 410 7.14 -12.70 7.82
C VAL A 410 7.64 -11.63 6.86
N TYR A 411 8.77 -11.02 7.15
CA TYR A 411 9.35 -10.09 6.20
C TYR A 411 10.88 -10.07 6.21
N SER A 412 11.44 -9.53 5.14
CA SER A 412 12.87 -9.27 4.99
C SER A 412 13.07 -7.89 4.37
N THR A 413 14.00 -7.11 4.88
CA THR A 413 14.38 -5.79 4.34
C THR A 413 15.85 -5.71 4.06
N GLY A 414 16.28 -4.77 3.20
CA GLY A 414 17.67 -4.63 2.79
C GLY A 414 18.14 -5.81 1.92
N ASN A 415 17.26 -6.39 1.12
CA ASN A 415 17.65 -7.36 0.11
C ASN A 415 18.28 -6.63 -1.06
N GLY A 416 19.31 -7.25 -1.68
CA GLY A 416 19.94 -6.71 -2.87
C GLY A 416 18.95 -6.63 -4.03
N ILE A 417 19.05 -5.53 -4.79
CA ILE A 417 18.32 -5.32 -6.03
C ILE A 417 19.28 -5.58 -7.17
N PRO A 418 18.91 -6.36 -8.20
CA PRO A 418 19.79 -6.55 -9.36
C PRO A 418 20.06 -5.22 -10.04
N THR A 419 21.32 -4.78 -10.00
CA THR A 419 21.78 -3.59 -10.73
C THR A 419 22.06 -3.95 -12.17
N GLY A 420 21.63 -3.12 -13.12
CA GLY A 420 21.89 -3.32 -14.54
C GLY A 420 20.72 -3.86 -15.36
N TYR A 421 19.63 -4.31 -14.75
CA TYR A 421 18.42 -4.69 -15.50
C TYR A 421 17.61 -3.48 -15.95
N PHE A 422 17.66 -2.37 -15.22
CA PHE A 422 16.88 -1.16 -15.51
C PHE A 422 17.76 0.09 -15.70
N GLY A 423 19.05 -0.07 -15.95
CA GLY A 423 19.93 1.05 -16.21
C GLY A 423 20.17 1.99 -15.01
N LYS A 424 19.92 1.49 -13.79
CA LYS A 424 20.18 2.24 -12.53
C LYS A 424 21.52 1.90 -11.95
#